data_96207473bbce785be6c1f97c41c6dcfd
#
_entry.id   96207473bbce785be6c1f97c41c6dcfd
#
_cell.length_a   1.000
_cell.length_b   1.000
_cell.length_c   1.000
_cell.angle_alpha   90.00
_cell.angle_beta   90.00
_cell.angle_gamma   90.00
#
_symmetry.space_group_name_H-M   'P 1'
#
loop_
_entity.id
_entity.type
_entity.pdbx_description
1 polymer ?
#
loop_
_entity_poly.entity_id
_entity_poly.type
_entity_poly.pdbx_seq_one_letter_code
_entity_poly.pdbx_strand_id
1 'polypeptide(L)'
;MNKSFALGRLKQGVMNKTESSYQLHLEALRQSGEVLWYKFEGIKFRLADKTFYSPDFAVMKKDGQIEIHEVKGYWMDDAKVKIKVAASLYPFKFIAVKVKPKKLGGGWATEEY
;
A
#
# COMPACT_ATOMS: atom_id res chain seq x y z
N MET A 1 9.49 4.87 25.11
CA MET A 1 8.82 4.78 24.94
C MET A 1 8.35 5.16 24.64
N ASN A 2 8.11 5.14 24.17
CA ASN A 2 7.33 5.27 23.91
C ASN A 2 6.69 5.39 23.45
N LYS A 3 6.59 5.64 23.45
CA LYS A 3 5.94 5.50 22.95
C LYS A 3 5.13 5.89 22.18
N SER A 4 5.52 6.34 21.70
CA SER A 4 4.96 6.72 20.52
C SER A 4 3.78 6.02 20.16
N PHE A 5 3.72 5.00 20.59
CA PHE A 5 2.59 4.34 20.39
C PHE A 5 1.52 5.06 20.96
N ALA A 6 1.74 5.97 21.61
CA ALA A 6 0.75 6.85 22.09
C ALA A 6 -0.16 7.38 21.01
N LEU A 7 0.28 7.39 19.77
CA LEU A 7 -0.55 7.85 18.67
C LEU A 7 -1.25 6.73 17.94
N GLY A 8 -1.30 5.54 18.53
CA GLY A 8 -1.97 4.42 17.90
C GLY A 8 -1.20 3.78 16.77
N ARG A 9 0.04 4.10 16.61
CA ARG A 9 0.85 3.47 15.58
C ARG A 9 1.15 2.04 15.91
N LEU A 10 1.09 1.19 14.90
CA LEU A 10 1.54 -0.18 15.01
C LEU A 10 3.03 -0.26 14.73
N LYS A 11 3.67 -1.28 15.26
CA LYS A 11 5.06 -1.57 14.94
C LYS A 11 5.17 -1.89 13.45
N GLN A 12 6.34 -1.58 12.89
CA GLN A 12 6.65 -1.97 11.54
C GLN A 12 6.49 -3.49 11.40
N GLY A 13 5.93 -3.92 10.31
CA GLY A 13 5.67 -5.32 10.07
C GLY A 13 4.33 -5.82 10.61
N VAL A 14 3.57 -4.95 11.30
CA VAL A 14 2.27 -5.33 11.86
C VAL A 14 1.17 -4.58 11.11
N MET A 15 0.23 -5.32 10.54
CA MET A 15 -0.87 -4.72 9.78
C MET A 15 -1.94 -4.17 10.68
N ASN A 16 -2.53 -3.02 10.28
CA ASN A 16 -3.77 -2.56 10.90
C ASN A 16 -4.95 -3.31 10.26
N LYS A 17 -6.17 -3.02 10.72
CA LYS A 17 -7.37 -3.71 10.23
C LYS A 17 -7.60 -3.53 8.74
N THR A 18 -7.39 -2.31 8.24
CA THR A 18 -7.61 -2.01 6.83
C THR A 18 -6.59 -2.75 5.98
N GLU A 19 -5.33 -2.78 6.40
CA GLU A 19 -4.29 -3.50 5.69
C GLU A 19 -4.54 -5.00 5.70
N SER A 20 -4.98 -5.55 6.83
CA SER A 20 -5.32 -6.96 6.91
C SER A 20 -6.49 -7.32 6.00
N SER A 21 -7.48 -6.46 5.93
CA SER A 21 -8.62 -6.64 5.03
C SER A 21 -8.18 -6.61 3.57
N TYR A 22 -7.26 -5.68 3.22
CA TYR A 22 -6.75 -5.61 1.87
C TYR A 22 -5.91 -6.84 1.53
N GLN A 23 -5.18 -7.38 2.49
CA GLN A 23 -4.41 -8.60 2.25
C GLN A 23 -5.33 -9.77 1.87
N LEU A 24 -6.51 -9.88 2.50
CA LEU A 24 -7.47 -10.90 2.10
C LEU A 24 -7.92 -10.71 0.65
N HIS A 25 -8.11 -9.48 0.24
CA HIS A 25 -8.44 -9.17 -1.15
C HIS A 25 -7.32 -9.61 -2.09
N LEU A 26 -6.06 -9.30 -1.75
CA LEU A 26 -4.91 -9.71 -2.56
C LEU A 26 -4.79 -11.23 -2.60
N GLU A 27 -5.05 -11.91 -1.50
CA GLU A 27 -4.96 -13.37 -1.47
C GLU A 27 -6.03 -13.99 -2.36
N ALA A 28 -7.24 -13.43 -2.39
CA ALA A 28 -8.28 -13.90 -3.30
C ALA A 28 -7.85 -13.73 -4.75
N LEU A 29 -7.22 -12.61 -5.08
CA LEU A 29 -6.70 -12.38 -6.43
C LEU A 29 -5.56 -13.34 -6.76
N ARG A 30 -4.72 -13.67 -5.77
CA ARG A 30 -3.64 -14.62 -6.00
C ARG A 30 -4.20 -16.00 -6.30
N GLN A 31 -5.22 -16.43 -5.58
CA GLN A 31 -5.84 -17.72 -5.81
C GLN A 31 -6.54 -17.79 -7.17
N SER A 32 -7.04 -16.68 -7.66
CA SER A 32 -7.67 -16.64 -8.98
C SER A 32 -6.67 -16.47 -10.13
N GLY A 33 -5.39 -16.26 -9.81
CA GLY A 33 -4.35 -16.08 -10.83
C GLY A 33 -4.13 -14.65 -11.30
N GLU A 34 -4.91 -13.70 -10.82
CA GLU A 34 -4.73 -12.29 -11.19
C GLU A 34 -3.48 -11.68 -10.56
N VAL A 35 -3.07 -12.19 -9.41
CA VAL A 35 -1.85 -11.78 -8.70
C VAL A 35 -0.98 -13.01 -8.56
N LEU A 36 0.28 -12.89 -8.91
CA LEU A 36 1.24 -14.00 -8.78
C LEU A 36 1.88 -14.01 -7.40
N TRP A 37 2.06 -12.84 -6.81
CA TRP A 37 2.79 -12.69 -5.57
C TRP A 37 2.44 -11.34 -4.96
N TYR A 38 2.43 -11.26 -3.64
CA TYR A 38 2.34 -9.99 -2.94
C TYR A 38 3.09 -10.10 -1.63
N LYS A 39 3.52 -8.97 -1.09
CA LYS A 39 4.21 -8.96 0.20
C LYS A 39 3.98 -7.64 0.90
N PHE A 40 3.56 -7.72 2.17
CA PHE A 40 3.39 -6.56 3.03
C PHE A 40 4.77 -5.98 3.34
N GLU A 41 4.91 -4.67 3.10
CA GLU A 41 6.17 -3.95 3.30
C GLU A 41 7.35 -4.65 2.60
N GLY A 42 7.09 -5.18 1.41
CA GLY A 42 8.07 -5.98 0.70
C GLY A 42 9.19 -5.18 0.05
N ILE A 43 8.98 -3.90 -0.22
CA ILE A 43 9.96 -3.04 -0.89
C ILE A 43 10.02 -1.71 -0.16
N LYS A 44 11.25 -1.20 0.02
CA LYS A 44 11.49 0.09 0.62
C LYS A 44 12.21 0.96 -0.40
N PHE A 45 11.69 2.16 -0.65
CA PHE A 45 12.24 3.04 -1.67
C PHE A 45 13.03 4.17 -1.03
N ARG A 46 14.21 4.45 -1.60
CA ARG A 46 14.97 5.62 -1.22
C ARG A 46 14.49 6.79 -2.08
N LEU A 47 14.05 7.86 -1.44
CA LEU A 47 13.53 9.04 -2.11
C LEU A 47 14.60 10.13 -2.22
N ALA A 48 15.49 10.19 -1.23
CA ALA A 48 16.57 11.17 -1.16
C ALA A 48 17.53 10.69 -0.09
N ASP A 49 18.57 11.44 0.19
CA ASP A 49 19.48 11.09 1.27
C ASP A 49 18.73 10.98 2.58
N LYS A 50 18.89 9.82 3.23
CA LYS A 50 18.26 9.52 4.54
C LYS A 50 16.74 9.67 4.52
N THR A 51 16.12 9.55 3.36
CA THR A 51 14.67 9.71 3.20
C THR A 51 14.13 8.51 2.45
N PHE A 52 13.26 7.74 3.13
CA PHE A 52 12.76 6.48 2.60
C PHE A 52 11.24 6.40 2.65
N TYR A 53 10.68 5.57 1.79
CA TYR A 53 9.24 5.30 1.74
C TYR A 53 9.03 3.80 1.74
N SER A 54 8.25 3.31 2.71
CA SER A 54 7.89 1.90 2.81
C SER A 54 6.40 1.78 2.55
N PRO A 55 6.01 1.52 1.31
CA PRO A 55 4.59 1.33 0.97
C PRO A 55 4.06 0.04 1.57
N ASP A 56 2.73 -0.06 1.67
CA ASP A 56 2.11 -1.18 2.36
C ASP A 56 2.31 -2.50 1.65
N PHE A 57 2.12 -2.57 0.33
CA PHE A 57 2.24 -3.83 -0.39
C PHE A 57 2.99 -3.68 -1.71
N ALA A 58 3.85 -4.66 -1.99
CA ALA A 58 4.37 -4.88 -3.33
C ALA A 58 3.54 -6.02 -3.92
N VAL A 59 3.08 -5.87 -5.17
CA VAL A 59 2.16 -6.80 -5.80
C VAL A 59 2.65 -7.12 -7.21
N MET A 60 2.81 -8.40 -7.52
CA MET A 60 3.15 -8.82 -8.89
C MET A 60 1.88 -9.30 -9.57
N LYS A 61 1.52 -8.64 -10.66
CA LYS A 61 0.34 -8.99 -11.45
C LYS A 61 0.63 -10.18 -12.35
N LYS A 62 -0.43 -10.75 -12.92
CA LYS A 62 -0.28 -11.96 -13.74
C LYS A 62 0.59 -11.76 -14.98
N ASP A 63 0.75 -10.52 -15.45
CA ASP A 63 1.65 -10.22 -16.57
C ASP A 63 3.10 -10.03 -16.12
N GLY A 64 3.40 -10.22 -14.84
CA GLY A 64 4.74 -10.10 -14.29
C GLY A 64 5.11 -8.69 -13.85
N GLN A 65 4.27 -7.70 -14.09
CA GLN A 65 4.58 -6.33 -13.66
C GLN A 65 4.37 -6.16 -12.17
N ILE A 66 5.21 -5.32 -11.57
CA ILE A 66 5.12 -4.99 -10.14
C ILE A 66 4.32 -3.71 -9.98
N GLU A 67 3.35 -3.76 -9.08
CA GLU A 67 2.60 -2.58 -8.63
C GLU A 67 2.87 -2.36 -7.16
N ILE A 68 2.83 -1.11 -6.74
CA ILE A 68 3.04 -0.72 -5.36
C ILE A 68 1.71 -0.16 -4.85
N HIS A 69 1.17 -0.78 -3.81
CA HIS A 69 -0.14 -0.41 -3.27
C HIS A 69 0.00 0.20 -1.88
N GLU A 70 -0.54 1.40 -1.72
CA GLU A 70 -0.60 2.09 -0.44
C GLU A 70 -2.07 2.11 0.00
N VAL A 71 -2.37 1.51 1.15
CA VAL A 71 -3.75 1.34 1.64
C VAL A 71 -4.04 2.39 2.70
N LYS A 72 -5.04 3.22 2.46
CA LYS A 72 -5.35 4.32 3.38
C LYS A 72 -6.84 4.45 3.64
N GLY A 73 -7.20 4.80 4.88
CA GLY A 73 -8.56 5.21 5.22
C GLY A 73 -8.82 6.60 4.68
N TYR A 74 -7.88 7.51 4.89
CA TYR A 74 -7.86 8.79 4.22
C TYR A 74 -6.40 9.24 4.10
N TRP A 75 -6.16 10.23 3.23
CA TRP A 75 -4.80 10.63 2.91
C TRP A 75 -4.35 11.81 3.74
N MET A 76 -3.13 11.69 4.27
CA MET A 76 -2.40 12.81 4.85
C MET A 76 -1.49 13.39 3.77
N ASP A 77 -1.19 14.68 3.85
CA ASP A 77 -0.40 15.37 2.84
C ASP A 77 0.98 14.75 2.65
N ASP A 78 1.65 14.37 3.74
CA ASP A 78 2.98 13.79 3.65
C ASP A 78 2.96 12.42 2.97
N ALA A 79 1.91 11.64 3.16
CA ALA A 79 1.78 10.35 2.48
C ALA A 79 1.63 10.56 0.97
N LYS A 80 0.85 11.56 0.55
CA LYS A 80 0.71 11.89 -0.87
C LYS A 80 2.03 12.34 -1.47
N VAL A 81 2.79 13.14 -0.73
CA VAL A 81 4.10 13.60 -1.21
C VAL A 81 5.02 12.42 -1.44
N LYS A 82 5.08 11.50 -0.50
CA LYS A 82 5.97 10.34 -0.62
C LYS A 82 5.64 9.47 -1.83
N ILE A 83 4.36 9.18 -2.04
CA ILE A 83 3.98 8.33 -3.16
C ILE A 83 4.23 9.04 -4.49
N LYS A 84 4.01 10.35 -4.56
CA LYS A 84 4.27 11.12 -5.78
C LYS A 84 5.75 11.16 -6.10
N VAL A 85 6.60 11.36 -5.10
CA VAL A 85 8.04 11.37 -5.31
C VAL A 85 8.51 9.99 -5.76
N ALA A 86 8.06 8.92 -5.11
CA ALA A 86 8.43 7.57 -5.49
C ALA A 86 8.00 7.26 -6.93
N ALA A 87 6.79 7.66 -7.30
CA ALA A 87 6.29 7.42 -8.65
C ALA A 87 7.11 8.15 -9.70
N SER A 88 7.70 9.30 -9.36
CA SER A 88 8.54 10.04 -10.29
C SER A 88 9.93 9.42 -10.42
N LEU A 89 10.39 8.67 -9.43
CA LEU A 89 11.75 8.14 -9.40
C LEU A 89 11.86 6.68 -9.86
N TYR A 90 10.80 5.90 -9.70
CA TYR A 90 10.87 4.46 -9.91
C TYR A 90 9.86 3.99 -10.96
N PRO A 91 10.22 2.99 -11.77
CA PRO A 91 9.42 2.60 -12.93
C PRO A 91 8.30 1.60 -12.59
N PHE A 92 7.69 1.73 -11.40
CA PHE A 92 6.59 0.89 -11.01
C PHE A 92 5.27 1.67 -11.05
N LYS A 93 4.17 0.95 -11.11
CA LYS A 93 2.87 1.57 -11.00
C LYS A 93 2.57 1.75 -9.51
N PHE A 94 2.34 2.98 -9.09
CA PHE A 94 2.04 3.31 -7.69
C PHE A 94 0.55 3.60 -7.57
N ILE A 95 -0.13 2.87 -6.70
CA ILE A 95 -1.59 2.90 -6.58
C ILE A 95 -1.98 3.15 -5.14
N ALA A 96 -2.84 4.16 -4.92
CA ALA A 96 -3.48 4.39 -3.65
C ALA A 96 -4.78 3.58 -3.60
N VAL A 97 -5.02 2.89 -2.49
CA VAL A 97 -6.18 2.04 -2.30
C VAL A 97 -6.98 2.54 -1.11
N LYS A 98 -8.27 2.76 -1.29
CA LYS A 98 -9.17 3.21 -0.23
C LYS A 98 -10.36 2.28 -0.11
N VAL A 99 -10.89 2.16 1.11
CA VAL A 99 -12.15 1.45 1.31
C VAL A 99 -13.26 2.25 0.66
N LYS A 100 -14.08 1.59 -0.14
CA LYS A 100 -15.24 2.21 -0.75
C LYS A 100 -16.45 1.97 0.16
N PRO A 101 -17.23 3.02 0.51
CA PRO A 101 -18.39 2.84 1.38
C PRO A 101 -19.38 1.85 0.83
N LYS A 102 -20.07 1.12 1.73
CA LYS A 102 -21.05 0.13 1.32
C LYS A 102 -22.15 0.72 0.45
N LYS A 103 -22.58 1.95 0.74
CA LYS A 103 -23.63 2.61 -0.03
C LYS A 103 -23.18 2.91 -1.48
N LEU A 104 -21.89 2.88 -1.75
CA LEU A 104 -21.33 3.07 -3.08
C LEU A 104 -20.85 1.75 -3.68
N GLY A 105 -21.30 0.61 -3.15
CA GLY A 105 -20.97 -0.70 -3.68
C GLY A 105 -19.93 -1.47 -2.88
N GLY A 106 -19.34 -0.88 -1.87
CA GLY A 106 -18.30 -1.55 -1.09
C GLY A 106 -17.04 -1.83 -1.87
N GLY A 107 -16.16 -2.65 -1.31
CA GLY A 107 -14.89 -3.01 -1.95
C GLY A 107 -13.85 -1.93 -1.85
N TRP A 108 -13.03 -1.81 -2.88
CA TRP A 108 -11.86 -0.94 -2.87
C TRP A 108 -11.88 0.00 -4.05
N ALA A 109 -11.55 1.25 -3.80
CA ALA A 109 -11.36 2.25 -4.86
C ALA A 109 -9.86 2.50 -5.00
N THR A 110 -9.39 2.69 -6.21
CA THR A 110 -7.96 2.87 -6.48
C THR A 110 -7.72 4.15 -7.25
N GLU A 111 -6.53 4.71 -7.04
CA GLU A 111 -6.08 5.89 -7.76
C GLU A 111 -4.62 5.69 -8.10
N GLU A 112 -4.26 5.85 -9.37
CA GLU A 112 -2.88 5.67 -9.82
C GLU A 112 -2.13 7.00 -9.76
N TYR A 113 -0.88 6.94 -9.36
CA TYR A 113 0.02 8.10 -9.31
C TYR A 113 1.11 8.02 -10.35
#